data_2018263c8cfc5e7ac2229f6e55303c4b
#
_entry.id   2018263c8cfc5e7ac2229f6e55303c4b
#
_cell.length_a   1.000
_cell.length_b   1.000
_cell.length_c   1.000
_cell.angle_alpha   90.00
_cell.angle_beta   90.00
_cell.angle_gamma   90.00
#
_symmetry.space_group_name_H-M   'P 1'
#
loop_
_entity.id
_entity.type
_entity.pdbx_description
1 polymer ?
#
loop_
_entity_poly.entity_id
_entity_poly.type
_entity_poly.pdbx_seq_one_letter_code
_entity_poly.pdbx_strand_id
1 'polypeptide(L)'
;MPVRLDALVYRSGELLCYAAGIVLSGFFLVQLAQGEVERQSGISEFQQAADAHIAESSITGQPPADAPATEFAFEQSVGEPDTSPWAPGRVADYQASLQAELPPVVGVLEIPSVGVKVPVYQSNSELVMDRGAGIIDGMAYPHEPGNIGISGHRDGYFRALKDIKVGDPILLETLEGPKRFHIAATEIVAIGDKRLLRDTKDQTVTLVTCYPFYFVGHAPKRFIVTAQLDTTYVNQN
;
A
#
# COMPACT_ATOMS: atom_id res chain seq x y z
N MET A 1 30.31 -18.07 55.54
CA MET A 1 30.68 -17.36 54.29
C MET A 1 29.95 -17.94 53.06
N PRO A 2 28.68 -17.61 52.79
CA PRO A 2 28.04 -18.01 51.52
C PRO A 2 27.67 -16.87 50.59
N VAL A 3 28.07 -15.62 50.85
CA VAL A 3 27.54 -14.43 50.14
C VAL A 3 28.16 -14.16 48.76
N ARG A 4 29.21 -14.86 48.33
CA ARG A 4 29.90 -14.61 47.07
C ARG A 4 29.37 -15.36 45.85
N LEU A 5 28.62 -16.44 46.03
CA LEU A 5 28.08 -17.25 44.94
C LEU A 5 26.85 -16.58 44.31
N ASP A 6 25.99 -15.98 45.13
CA ASP A 6 24.75 -15.37 44.70
C ASP A 6 24.99 -14.12 43.82
N ALA A 7 26.02 -13.33 44.10
CA ALA A 7 26.38 -12.14 43.33
C ALA A 7 26.94 -12.48 41.94
N LEU A 8 27.58 -13.63 41.78
CA LEU A 8 28.12 -14.10 40.50
C LEU A 8 26.98 -14.63 39.60
N VAL A 9 26.02 -15.33 40.16
CA VAL A 9 24.82 -15.83 39.45
C VAL A 9 23.94 -14.69 39.01
N TYR A 10 23.74 -13.64 39.82
CA TYR A 10 22.99 -12.45 39.48
C TYR A 10 23.64 -11.67 38.31
N ARG A 11 24.95 -11.44 38.35
CA ARG A 11 25.69 -10.75 37.29
C ARG A 11 25.70 -11.52 35.97
N SER A 12 25.79 -12.84 36.01
CA SER A 12 25.72 -13.66 34.79
C SER A 12 24.30 -13.67 34.16
N GLY A 13 23.25 -13.66 35.00
CA GLY A 13 21.86 -13.53 34.55
C GLY A 13 21.59 -12.17 33.89
N GLU A 14 22.11 -11.11 34.50
CA GLU A 14 21.98 -9.74 33.96
C GLU A 14 22.68 -9.58 32.60
N LEU A 15 23.90 -10.10 32.46
CA LEU A 15 24.63 -10.09 31.18
C LEU A 15 23.92 -10.92 30.10
N LEU A 16 23.32 -12.04 30.44
CA LEU A 16 22.51 -12.85 29.52
C LEU A 16 21.26 -12.10 29.03
N CYS A 17 20.57 -11.39 29.93
CA CYS A 17 19.40 -10.57 29.56
C CYS A 17 19.78 -9.43 28.63
N TYR A 18 20.89 -8.72 28.88
CA TYR A 18 21.36 -7.66 27.96
C TYR A 18 21.79 -8.23 26.62
N ALA A 19 22.49 -9.35 26.56
CA ALA A 19 22.88 -10.00 25.31
C ALA A 19 21.65 -10.43 24.51
N ALA A 20 20.66 -11.06 25.16
CA ALA A 20 19.40 -11.43 24.52
C ALA A 20 18.62 -10.19 23.99
N GLY A 21 18.58 -9.11 24.77
CA GLY A 21 17.95 -7.85 24.35
C GLY A 21 18.62 -7.24 23.12
N ILE A 22 19.95 -7.24 23.05
CA ILE A 22 20.69 -6.73 21.90
C ILE A 22 20.43 -7.60 20.66
N VAL A 23 20.43 -8.91 20.79
CA VAL A 23 20.17 -9.84 19.69
C VAL A 23 18.73 -9.66 19.15
N LEU A 24 17.75 -9.57 20.04
CA LEU A 24 16.34 -9.35 19.66
C LEU A 24 16.15 -7.99 18.99
N SER A 25 16.78 -6.94 19.52
CA SER A 25 16.70 -5.61 18.89
C SER A 25 17.36 -5.58 17.51
N GLY A 26 18.53 -6.23 17.38
CA GLY A 26 19.20 -6.36 16.08
C GLY A 26 18.38 -7.14 15.07
N PHE A 27 17.78 -8.24 15.47
CA PHE A 27 16.89 -9.05 14.64
C PHE A 27 15.66 -8.22 14.19
N PHE A 28 15.05 -7.48 15.12
CA PHE A 28 13.90 -6.62 14.82
C PHE A 28 14.26 -5.52 13.79
N LEU A 29 15.42 -4.87 13.94
CA LEU A 29 15.88 -3.86 12.99
C LEU A 29 16.13 -4.43 11.59
N VAL A 30 16.67 -5.64 11.50
CA VAL A 30 16.87 -6.32 10.20
C VAL A 30 15.53 -6.62 9.54
N GLN A 31 14.54 -7.07 10.29
CA GLN A 31 13.20 -7.37 9.77
C GLN A 31 12.50 -6.10 9.27
N LEU A 32 12.61 -4.99 9.99
CA LEU A 32 12.07 -3.71 9.55
C LEU A 32 12.70 -3.25 8.21
N ALA A 33 14.03 -3.34 8.12
CA ALA A 33 14.74 -2.96 6.89
C ALA A 33 14.35 -3.83 5.67
N GLN A 34 14.10 -5.12 5.88
CA GLN A 34 13.68 -6.03 4.80
C GLN A 34 12.30 -5.65 4.25
N GLY A 35 11.34 -5.30 5.11
CA GLY A 35 10.01 -4.89 4.68
C GLY A 35 10.02 -3.66 3.78
N GLU A 36 10.83 -2.68 4.12
CA GLU A 36 10.97 -1.47 3.31
C GLU A 36 11.63 -1.76 1.95
N VAL A 37 12.69 -2.58 1.95
CA VAL A 37 13.39 -2.95 0.70
C VAL A 37 12.44 -3.64 -0.27
N GLU A 38 11.60 -4.56 0.19
CA GLU A 38 10.68 -5.27 -0.69
C GLU A 38 9.51 -4.41 -1.19
N ARG A 39 9.01 -3.49 -0.35
CA ARG A 39 8.00 -2.54 -0.81
C ARG A 39 8.56 -1.63 -1.92
N GLN A 40 9.79 -1.14 -1.74
CA GLN A 40 10.47 -0.36 -2.76
C GLN A 40 10.83 -1.21 -3.99
N SER A 41 11.17 -2.48 -3.83
CA SER A 41 11.42 -3.39 -4.96
C SER A 41 10.14 -3.62 -5.78
N GLY A 42 8.97 -3.79 -5.13
CA GLY A 42 7.70 -3.90 -5.85
C GLY A 42 7.37 -2.65 -6.67
N ILE A 43 7.63 -1.46 -6.13
CA ILE A 43 7.45 -0.19 -6.87
C ILE A 43 8.48 -0.09 -8.01
N SER A 44 9.75 -0.42 -7.75
CA SER A 44 10.81 -0.35 -8.77
C SER A 44 10.64 -1.38 -9.88
N GLU A 45 10.16 -2.58 -9.56
CA GLU A 45 9.83 -3.62 -10.55
C GLU A 45 8.71 -3.14 -11.48
N PHE A 46 7.65 -2.55 -10.92
CA PHE A 46 6.60 -1.93 -11.73
C PHE A 46 7.13 -0.82 -12.62
N GLN A 47 7.99 0.06 -12.11
CA GLN A 47 8.59 1.14 -12.90
C GLN A 47 9.44 0.60 -14.05
N GLN A 48 10.26 -0.43 -13.81
CA GLN A 48 11.03 -1.08 -14.87
C GLN A 48 10.12 -1.72 -15.93
N ALA A 49 9.03 -2.36 -15.51
CA ALA A 49 8.05 -2.93 -16.44
C ALA A 49 7.34 -1.83 -17.25
N ALA A 50 7.00 -0.71 -16.63
CA ALA A 50 6.40 0.44 -17.30
C ALA A 50 7.36 1.07 -18.33
N ASP A 51 8.62 1.28 -17.94
CA ASP A 51 9.66 1.80 -18.84
C ASP A 51 9.92 0.87 -20.04
N ALA A 52 9.95 -0.44 -19.80
CA ALA A 52 10.09 -1.44 -20.86
C ALA A 52 8.90 -1.41 -21.85
N HIS A 53 7.67 -1.27 -21.32
CA HIS A 53 6.48 -1.19 -22.16
C HIS A 53 6.44 0.11 -23.00
N ILE A 54 6.85 1.23 -22.41
CA ILE A 54 7.00 2.52 -23.12
C ILE A 54 8.07 2.41 -24.20
N ALA A 55 9.21 1.78 -23.93
CA ALA A 55 10.27 1.57 -24.89
C ALA A 55 9.80 0.69 -26.07
N GLU A 56 9.05 -0.37 -25.82
CA GLU A 56 8.49 -1.25 -26.83
C GLU A 56 7.42 -0.55 -27.69
N SER A 57 6.59 0.26 -27.08
CA SER A 57 5.58 1.08 -27.78
C SER A 57 6.23 2.18 -28.64
N SER A 58 7.39 2.68 -28.26
CA SER A 58 8.14 3.72 -29.01
C SER A 58 8.80 3.18 -30.29
N ILE A 59 8.94 1.86 -30.44
CA ILE A 59 9.49 1.24 -31.67
C ILE A 59 8.43 1.16 -32.78
N THR A 60 7.13 1.24 -32.43
CA THR A 60 6.02 1.07 -33.40
C THR A 60 5.24 2.34 -33.70
N GLY A 61 5.51 3.45 -33.04
CA GLY A 61 4.80 4.72 -33.27
C GLY A 61 5.69 5.94 -33.03
N GLN A 62 5.67 6.88 -33.99
CA GLN A 62 6.38 8.14 -33.95
C GLN A 62 6.05 8.92 -32.66
N PRO A 63 7.05 9.40 -31.89
CA PRO A 63 6.77 10.13 -30.64
C PRO A 63 6.08 11.45 -30.95
N PRO A 64 5.09 11.89 -30.16
CA PRO A 64 4.64 13.27 -30.20
C PRO A 64 5.79 14.16 -29.70
N ALA A 65 6.24 15.06 -30.55
CA ALA A 65 7.16 16.12 -30.19
C ALA A 65 6.46 17.03 -29.16
N ASP A 66 7.22 17.43 -28.12
CA ASP A 66 6.87 18.43 -27.13
C ASP A 66 5.81 18.03 -26.05
N ALA A 67 6.08 16.94 -25.29
CA ALA A 67 5.59 16.88 -23.92
C ALA A 67 6.67 17.45 -22.98
N PRO A 68 6.39 18.48 -22.14
CA PRO A 68 7.32 18.82 -21.07
C PRO A 68 7.43 17.58 -20.18
N ALA A 69 8.65 17.09 -20.02
CA ALA A 69 8.97 16.11 -19.00
C ALA A 69 8.58 16.71 -17.66
N THR A 70 7.35 16.51 -17.23
CA THR A 70 6.98 16.66 -15.83
C THR A 70 7.68 15.53 -15.12
N GLU A 71 8.91 15.80 -14.75
CA GLU A 71 9.68 15.11 -13.76
C GLU A 71 8.81 15.09 -12.50
N PHE A 72 7.91 14.10 -12.40
CA PHE A 72 7.35 13.71 -11.14
C PHE A 72 8.53 13.19 -10.36
N ALA A 73 9.18 14.10 -9.63
CA ALA A 73 10.21 13.78 -8.68
C ALA A 73 9.62 12.76 -7.70
N PHE A 74 9.89 11.50 -7.95
CA PHE A 74 9.67 10.37 -7.05
C PHE A 74 10.66 10.45 -5.86
N GLU A 75 10.96 11.66 -5.41
CA GLU A 75 11.75 11.95 -4.23
C GLU A 75 10.87 12.30 -3.03
N GLN A 76 10.03 11.36 -2.63
CA GLN A 76 9.74 11.23 -1.21
C GLN A 76 9.81 9.75 -0.92
N SER A 77 10.83 9.36 -0.16
CA SER A 77 10.92 8.03 0.40
C SER A 77 9.55 7.69 0.99
N VAL A 78 8.88 6.73 0.41
CA VAL A 78 7.66 6.19 0.99
C VAL A 78 8.12 5.52 2.26
N GLY A 79 7.98 6.20 3.40
CA GLY A 79 8.44 5.74 4.69
C GLY A 79 7.87 4.36 5.04
N GLU A 80 8.58 3.62 5.91
CA GLU A 80 8.05 2.38 6.46
C GLU A 80 6.64 2.62 7.00
N PRO A 81 5.73 1.64 6.89
CA PRO A 81 4.42 1.78 7.50
C PRO A 81 4.61 1.99 9.01
N ASP A 82 3.96 3.01 9.56
CA ASP A 82 3.90 3.16 11.01
C ASP A 82 3.13 1.98 11.60
N THR A 83 3.86 0.99 12.09
CA THR A 83 3.28 -0.20 12.72
C THR A 83 2.90 0.03 14.19
N SER A 84 3.21 1.19 14.76
CA SER A 84 2.94 1.51 16.16
C SER A 84 1.46 1.40 16.56
N PRO A 85 0.49 1.74 15.68
CA PRO A 85 -0.93 1.58 15.98
C PRO A 85 -1.48 0.19 15.60
N TRP A 86 -0.66 -0.71 15.06
CA TRP A 86 -1.13 -2.03 14.61
C TRP A 86 -1.35 -2.97 15.79
N ALA A 87 -2.31 -3.90 15.64
CA ALA A 87 -2.42 -4.99 16.59
C ALA A 87 -1.19 -5.91 16.50
N PRO A 88 -0.73 -6.51 17.63
CA PRO A 88 0.44 -7.39 17.60
C PRO A 88 0.35 -8.53 16.56
N GLY A 89 -0.85 -9.09 16.34
CA GLY A 89 -1.09 -10.07 15.28
C GLY A 89 -0.82 -9.51 13.89
N ARG A 90 -1.27 -8.28 13.60
CA ARG A 90 -1.02 -7.62 12.31
C ARG A 90 0.47 -7.38 12.06
N VAL A 91 1.21 -6.99 13.09
CA VAL A 91 2.68 -6.85 12.98
C VAL A 91 3.33 -8.20 12.68
N ALA A 92 2.87 -9.28 13.32
CA ALA A 92 3.39 -10.62 13.06
C ALA A 92 3.06 -11.10 11.63
N ASP A 93 1.84 -10.85 11.15
CA ASP A 93 1.42 -11.19 9.78
C ASP A 93 2.25 -10.42 8.75
N TYR A 94 2.45 -9.12 8.96
CA TYR A 94 3.34 -8.30 8.14
C TYR A 94 4.76 -8.87 8.09
N GLN A 95 5.35 -9.19 9.24
CA GLN A 95 6.70 -9.76 9.30
C GLN A 95 6.79 -11.12 8.60
N ALA A 96 5.77 -11.96 8.74
CA ALA A 96 5.70 -13.25 8.05
C ALA A 96 5.59 -13.08 6.53
N SER A 97 4.90 -12.03 6.07
CA SER A 97 4.72 -11.74 4.65
C SER A 97 6.02 -11.34 3.95
N LEU A 98 7.03 -10.83 4.69
CA LEU A 98 8.30 -10.36 4.12
C LEU A 98 9.10 -11.42 3.36
N GLN A 99 8.88 -12.71 3.67
CA GLN A 99 9.57 -13.83 3.04
C GLN A 99 8.74 -14.51 1.94
N ALA A 100 7.54 -14.00 1.68
CA ALA A 100 6.62 -14.60 0.74
C ALA A 100 6.75 -14.00 -0.65
N GLU A 101 6.59 -14.82 -1.69
CA GLU A 101 6.47 -14.38 -3.07
C GLU A 101 5.11 -13.71 -3.27
N LEU A 102 5.10 -12.53 -3.90
CA LEU A 102 3.91 -11.74 -4.15
C LEU A 102 3.51 -11.81 -5.63
N PRO A 103 2.22 -11.63 -5.95
CA PRO A 103 1.78 -11.47 -7.33
C PRO A 103 2.33 -10.15 -7.93
N PRO A 104 2.28 -9.98 -9.27
CA PRO A 104 2.76 -8.79 -9.93
C PRO A 104 2.11 -7.49 -9.41
N VAL A 105 2.89 -6.41 -9.37
CA VAL A 105 2.40 -5.05 -9.15
C VAL A 105 1.77 -4.55 -10.44
N VAL A 106 0.54 -4.05 -10.36
CA VAL A 106 -0.24 -3.53 -11.50
C VAL A 106 -0.37 -2.01 -11.50
N GLY A 107 0.13 -1.36 -10.46
CA GLY A 107 0.14 0.09 -10.35
C GLY A 107 0.69 0.57 -9.01
N VAL A 108 0.84 1.90 -8.89
CA VAL A 108 1.16 2.57 -7.62
C VAL A 108 0.05 3.57 -7.31
N LEU A 109 -0.59 3.40 -6.15
CA LEU A 109 -1.62 4.30 -5.66
C LEU A 109 -0.99 5.37 -4.78
N GLU A 110 -1.28 6.63 -5.08
CA GLU A 110 -0.86 7.75 -4.26
C GLU A 110 -2.04 8.67 -3.91
N ILE A 111 -2.12 9.09 -2.65
CA ILE A 111 -3.08 10.09 -2.16
C ILE A 111 -2.27 11.14 -1.37
N PRO A 112 -1.78 12.19 -2.06
CA PRO A 112 -0.83 13.14 -1.46
C PRO A 112 -1.37 13.87 -0.24
N SER A 113 -2.68 14.16 -0.21
CA SER A 113 -3.33 14.90 0.89
C SER A 113 -3.20 14.21 2.26
N VAL A 114 -2.98 12.88 2.27
CA VAL A 114 -2.86 12.07 3.49
C VAL A 114 -1.60 11.21 3.51
N GLY A 115 -0.67 11.44 2.57
CA GLY A 115 0.63 10.78 2.53
C GLY A 115 0.58 9.27 2.25
N VAL A 116 -0.48 8.79 1.58
CA VAL A 116 -0.56 7.40 1.15
C VAL A 116 0.21 7.24 -0.16
N LYS A 117 1.13 6.29 -0.20
CA LYS A 117 1.80 5.81 -1.42
C LYS A 117 2.11 4.33 -1.26
N VAL A 118 1.47 3.49 -2.07
CA VAL A 118 1.54 2.04 -1.91
C VAL A 118 1.52 1.33 -3.25
N PRO A 119 2.23 0.19 -3.40
CA PRO A 119 2.07 -0.68 -4.57
C PRO A 119 0.68 -1.31 -4.56
N VAL A 120 0.10 -1.46 -5.75
CA VAL A 120 -1.16 -2.14 -6.00
C VAL A 120 -0.86 -3.45 -6.71
N TYR A 121 -1.22 -4.55 -6.09
CA TYR A 121 -0.98 -5.91 -6.61
C TYR A 121 -2.21 -6.46 -7.34
N GLN A 122 -1.98 -7.46 -8.16
CA GLN A 122 -3.02 -8.12 -8.96
C GLN A 122 -4.08 -8.88 -8.15
N SER A 123 -3.87 -9.09 -6.87
CA SER A 123 -4.74 -9.83 -5.96
C SER A 123 -5.02 -9.03 -4.69
N ASN A 124 -6.08 -9.36 -3.97
CA ASN A 124 -6.41 -8.79 -2.67
C ASN A 124 -6.35 -9.80 -1.53
N SER A 125 -5.48 -10.79 -1.63
CA SER A 125 -5.23 -11.73 -0.55
C SER A 125 -4.71 -11.02 0.70
N GLU A 126 -4.86 -11.63 1.87
CA GLU A 126 -4.32 -11.10 3.15
C GLU A 126 -2.82 -10.81 3.02
N LEU A 127 -2.07 -11.72 2.42
CA LEU A 127 -0.63 -11.57 2.16
C LEU A 127 -0.29 -10.30 1.38
N VAL A 128 -1.07 -10.02 0.33
CA VAL A 128 -0.90 -8.80 -0.48
C VAL A 128 -1.23 -7.56 0.33
N MET A 129 -2.34 -7.59 1.07
CA MET A 129 -2.77 -6.43 1.87
C MET A 129 -1.84 -6.15 3.05
N ASP A 130 -1.07 -7.14 3.51
CA ASP A 130 0.01 -6.93 4.48
C ASP A 130 1.18 -6.13 3.89
N ARG A 131 1.37 -6.17 2.56
CA ARG A 131 2.51 -5.55 1.85
C ARG A 131 2.14 -4.29 1.06
N GLY A 132 0.86 -4.04 0.85
CA GLY A 132 0.40 -2.90 0.07
C GLY A 132 -1.11 -2.83 -0.02
N ALA A 133 -1.60 -2.65 -1.23
CA ALA A 133 -3.01 -2.71 -1.59
C ALA A 133 -3.20 -3.73 -2.73
N GLY A 134 -4.41 -4.21 -2.92
CA GLY A 134 -4.69 -5.22 -3.94
C GLY A 134 -5.99 -4.99 -4.69
N ILE A 135 -6.00 -5.38 -5.96
CA ILE A 135 -7.21 -5.35 -6.79
C ILE A 135 -8.22 -6.37 -6.25
N ILE A 136 -9.44 -5.93 -6.04
CA ILE A 136 -10.54 -6.79 -5.60
C ILE A 136 -10.96 -7.72 -6.75
N ASP A 137 -11.04 -9.02 -6.46
CA ASP A 137 -11.36 -10.04 -7.44
C ASP A 137 -12.65 -9.74 -8.21
N GLY A 138 -12.57 -9.84 -9.53
CA GLY A 138 -13.69 -9.58 -10.44
C GLY A 138 -14.01 -8.13 -10.71
N MET A 139 -13.17 -7.20 -10.24
CA MET A 139 -13.24 -5.78 -10.61
C MET A 139 -12.22 -5.42 -11.69
N ALA A 140 -12.39 -4.27 -12.33
CA ALA A 140 -11.55 -3.83 -13.43
C ALA A 140 -10.09 -3.61 -12.99
N TYR A 141 -9.16 -3.93 -13.89
CA TYR A 141 -7.75 -3.56 -13.75
C TYR A 141 -7.50 -2.10 -14.18
N PRO A 142 -6.36 -1.51 -13.79
CA PRO A 142 -6.05 -0.12 -14.13
C PRO A 142 -6.08 0.23 -15.62
N HIS A 143 -5.82 -0.74 -16.50
CA HIS A 143 -5.88 -0.59 -17.96
C HIS A 143 -7.28 -0.85 -18.56
N GLU A 144 -8.24 -1.29 -17.78
CA GLU A 144 -9.59 -1.61 -18.23
C GLU A 144 -10.56 -0.46 -17.93
N PRO A 145 -11.63 -0.29 -18.74
CA PRO A 145 -12.74 0.57 -18.35
C PRO A 145 -13.49 -0.04 -17.16
N GLY A 146 -14.26 0.78 -16.47
CA GLY A 146 -15.09 0.32 -15.37
C GLY A 146 -14.58 0.71 -13.99
N ASN A 147 -14.97 -0.05 -12.97
CA ASN A 147 -14.68 0.24 -11.57
C ASN A 147 -13.46 -0.53 -11.07
N ILE A 148 -12.37 0.17 -10.84
CA ILE A 148 -11.13 -0.36 -10.28
C ILE A 148 -11.28 -0.44 -8.76
N GLY A 149 -11.55 -1.62 -8.23
CA GLY A 149 -11.67 -1.84 -6.79
C GLY A 149 -10.33 -2.17 -6.16
N ILE A 150 -9.91 -1.38 -5.18
CA ILE A 150 -8.63 -1.55 -4.48
C ILE A 150 -8.89 -1.68 -2.99
N SER A 151 -8.41 -2.77 -2.40
CA SER A 151 -8.54 -3.03 -0.96
C SER A 151 -7.21 -2.91 -0.23
N GLY A 152 -7.28 -2.54 1.04
CA GLY A 152 -6.13 -2.48 1.93
C GLY A 152 -6.53 -2.47 3.40
N HIS A 153 -5.60 -2.82 4.28
CA HIS A 153 -5.86 -2.89 5.71
C HIS A 153 -6.04 -1.51 6.34
N ARG A 154 -7.12 -1.35 7.15
CA ARG A 154 -7.44 -0.12 7.90
C ARG A 154 -6.39 0.28 8.93
N ASP A 155 -5.66 -0.69 9.43
CA ASP A 155 -4.63 -0.56 10.45
C ASP A 155 -3.21 -0.66 9.86
N GLY A 156 -3.12 -0.62 8.53
CA GLY A 156 -1.93 -0.57 7.73
C GLY A 156 -1.94 0.65 6.81
N TYR A 157 -1.65 0.42 5.55
CA TYR A 157 -1.49 1.47 4.53
C TYR A 157 -2.74 2.35 4.35
N PHE A 158 -3.96 1.80 4.55
CA PHE A 158 -5.20 2.57 4.41
C PHE A 158 -5.68 3.23 5.72
N ARG A 159 -4.83 3.28 6.75
CA ARG A 159 -5.18 3.98 7.98
C ARG A 159 -5.40 5.47 7.77
N ALA A 160 -4.61 6.07 6.91
CA ALA A 160 -4.69 7.50 6.62
C ALA A 160 -5.99 7.91 5.87
N LEU A 161 -6.72 6.94 5.30
CA LEU A 161 -8.01 7.22 4.66
C LEU A 161 -9.06 7.81 5.60
N LYS A 162 -8.87 7.74 6.91
CA LYS A 162 -9.73 8.40 7.89
C LYS A 162 -9.76 9.93 7.75
N ASP A 163 -8.73 10.52 7.15
CA ASP A 163 -8.52 11.97 7.08
C ASP A 163 -8.77 12.55 5.67
N ILE A 164 -9.12 11.72 4.68
CA ILE A 164 -9.39 12.16 3.31
C ILE A 164 -10.66 13.01 3.21
N LYS A 165 -10.72 13.82 2.15
CA LYS A 165 -11.85 14.70 1.86
C LYS A 165 -12.35 14.52 0.44
N VAL A 166 -13.64 14.77 0.23
CA VAL A 166 -14.20 14.89 -1.12
C VAL A 166 -13.45 16.00 -1.85
N GLY A 167 -13.05 15.71 -3.11
CA GLY A 167 -12.23 16.60 -3.93
C GLY A 167 -10.72 16.32 -3.85
N ASP A 168 -10.23 15.56 -2.88
CA ASP A 168 -8.83 15.19 -2.82
C ASP A 168 -8.42 14.38 -4.07
N PRO A 169 -7.20 14.60 -4.61
CA PRO A 169 -6.71 13.84 -5.75
C PRO A 169 -6.24 12.45 -5.32
N ILE A 170 -6.51 11.48 -6.19
CA ILE A 170 -5.89 10.16 -6.20
C ILE A 170 -5.08 10.05 -7.49
N LEU A 171 -3.83 9.68 -7.39
CA LEU A 171 -2.97 9.35 -8.51
C LEU A 171 -2.81 7.83 -8.57
N LEU A 172 -3.05 7.25 -9.72
CA LEU A 172 -2.84 5.84 -9.98
C LEU A 172 -1.86 5.73 -11.15
N GLU A 173 -0.62 5.40 -10.83
CA GLU A 173 0.40 5.13 -11.83
C GLU A 173 0.14 3.74 -12.41
N THR A 174 0.09 3.62 -13.72
CA THR A 174 -0.23 2.39 -14.43
C THR A 174 0.80 2.14 -15.55
N LEU A 175 0.80 0.95 -16.13
CA LEU A 175 1.64 0.63 -17.29
C LEU A 175 1.34 1.50 -18.53
N GLU A 176 0.14 2.06 -18.60
CA GLU A 176 -0.27 2.96 -19.69
C GLU A 176 0.03 4.44 -19.39
N GLY A 177 0.59 4.73 -18.22
CA GLY A 177 0.87 6.07 -17.72
C GLY A 177 0.02 6.46 -16.52
N PRO A 178 0.26 7.64 -15.95
CA PRO A 178 -0.42 8.10 -14.74
C PRO A 178 -1.87 8.51 -15.03
N LYS A 179 -2.78 8.08 -14.18
CA LYS A 179 -4.19 8.46 -14.19
C LYS A 179 -4.50 9.24 -12.91
N ARG A 180 -5.25 10.32 -13.09
CA ARG A 180 -5.68 11.16 -11.96
C ARG A 180 -7.18 11.01 -11.75
N PHE A 181 -7.56 10.82 -10.52
CA PHE A 181 -8.95 10.77 -10.07
C PHE A 181 -9.16 11.83 -8.99
N HIS A 182 -10.40 12.19 -8.74
CA HIS A 182 -10.80 13.01 -7.58
C HIS A 182 -11.84 12.29 -6.76
N ILE A 183 -11.73 12.37 -5.45
CA ILE A 183 -12.67 11.73 -4.53
C ILE A 183 -14.03 12.40 -4.68
N ALA A 184 -15.02 11.62 -5.12
CA ALA A 184 -16.39 12.07 -5.31
C ALA A 184 -17.26 11.85 -4.06
N ALA A 185 -17.03 10.74 -3.33
CA ALA A 185 -17.82 10.39 -2.15
C ALA A 185 -17.05 9.45 -1.21
N THR A 186 -17.47 9.47 0.05
CA THR A 186 -17.08 8.46 1.04
C THR A 186 -18.33 7.90 1.72
N GLU A 187 -18.38 6.59 1.95
CA GLU A 187 -19.52 5.92 2.59
C GLU A 187 -19.06 4.88 3.60
N ILE A 188 -19.88 4.67 4.64
CA ILE A 188 -19.71 3.55 5.57
C ILE A 188 -20.85 2.56 5.35
N VAL A 189 -20.50 1.35 4.92
CA VAL A 189 -21.45 0.33 4.54
C VAL A 189 -21.31 -0.94 5.39
N ALA A 190 -22.34 -1.79 5.41
CA ALA A 190 -22.27 -3.10 6.04
C ALA A 190 -21.34 -4.05 5.26
N ILE A 191 -20.80 -5.06 5.94
CA ILE A 191 -20.09 -6.17 5.28
C ILE A 191 -21.04 -6.84 4.28
N GLY A 192 -20.54 -7.07 3.06
CA GLY A 192 -21.30 -7.71 1.99
C GLY A 192 -22.17 -6.77 1.16
N ASP A 193 -22.20 -5.49 1.47
CA ASP A 193 -22.81 -4.49 0.59
C ASP A 193 -21.94 -4.29 -0.66
N LYS A 194 -22.43 -4.76 -1.80
CA LYS A 194 -21.71 -4.71 -3.08
C LYS A 194 -22.17 -3.57 -4.00
N ARG A 195 -23.03 -2.66 -3.53
CA ARG A 195 -23.59 -1.61 -4.38
C ARG A 195 -22.50 -0.72 -5.02
N LEU A 196 -21.47 -0.39 -4.24
CA LEU A 196 -20.38 0.47 -4.66
C LEU A 196 -19.25 -0.28 -5.40
N LEU A 197 -19.33 -1.62 -5.46
CA LEU A 197 -18.39 -2.47 -6.21
C LEU A 197 -18.95 -2.88 -7.58
N ARG A 198 -20.12 -2.35 -7.97
CA ARG A 198 -20.66 -2.62 -9.30
C ARG A 198 -19.81 -1.94 -10.36
N ASP A 199 -19.85 -2.54 -11.54
CA ASP A 199 -19.22 -1.95 -12.71
C ASP A 199 -19.78 -0.57 -13.02
N THR A 200 -18.96 0.29 -13.56
CA THR A 200 -19.27 1.68 -13.93
C THR A 200 -18.98 1.90 -15.42
N LYS A 201 -19.74 2.82 -16.04
CA LYS A 201 -19.54 3.15 -17.44
C LYS A 201 -18.21 3.88 -17.66
N ASP A 202 -17.92 4.81 -16.75
CA ASP A 202 -16.69 5.60 -16.79
C ASP A 202 -15.69 5.02 -15.79
N GLN A 203 -14.40 5.17 -16.06
CA GLN A 203 -13.38 4.64 -15.17
C GLN A 203 -13.47 5.29 -13.79
N THR A 204 -13.59 4.48 -12.78
CA THR A 204 -13.79 4.86 -11.37
C THR A 204 -12.80 4.09 -10.51
N VAL A 205 -12.28 4.70 -9.47
CA VAL A 205 -11.52 4.02 -8.41
C VAL A 205 -12.39 3.90 -7.17
N THR A 206 -12.51 2.68 -6.64
CA THR A 206 -13.21 2.41 -5.38
C THR A 206 -12.22 1.80 -4.37
N LEU A 207 -11.83 2.61 -3.36
CA LEU A 207 -10.99 2.12 -2.27
C LEU A 207 -11.86 1.51 -1.18
N VAL A 208 -11.45 0.35 -0.67
CA VAL A 208 -12.19 -0.41 0.34
C VAL A 208 -11.28 -0.73 1.51
N THR A 209 -11.72 -0.36 2.72
CA THR A 209 -11.04 -0.78 3.93
C THR A 209 -12.03 -1.11 5.05
N CYS A 210 -11.56 -1.75 6.09
CA CYS A 210 -12.37 -2.07 7.26
C CYS A 210 -12.73 -0.82 8.08
N TYR A 211 -13.89 -0.82 8.74
CA TYR A 211 -14.36 0.26 9.60
C TYR A 211 -15.02 -0.28 10.88
N PRO A 212 -14.84 0.34 12.06
CA PRO A 212 -14.11 1.58 12.37
C PRO A 212 -12.59 1.45 12.28
N PHE A 213 -11.89 2.56 12.02
CA PHE A 213 -10.42 2.59 11.92
C PHE A 213 -9.72 2.18 13.22
N TYR A 214 -10.31 2.50 14.37
CA TYR A 214 -9.80 2.19 15.72
C TYR A 214 -10.69 1.15 16.40
N PHE A 215 -10.70 -0.07 15.87
CA PHE A 215 -11.52 -1.17 16.38
C PHE A 215 -10.68 -2.42 16.59
N VAL A 216 -10.81 -3.07 17.76
CA VAL A 216 -10.14 -4.33 18.05
C VAL A 216 -10.97 -5.49 17.53
N GLY A 217 -10.36 -6.38 16.76
CA GLY A 217 -11.03 -7.54 16.18
C GLY A 217 -11.69 -7.28 14.81
N HIS A 218 -12.62 -8.16 14.42
CA HIS A 218 -13.27 -8.13 13.12
C HIS A 218 -14.20 -6.91 12.99
N ALA A 219 -13.84 -6.00 12.10
CA ALA A 219 -14.61 -4.78 11.87
C ALA A 219 -15.97 -5.07 11.23
N PRO A 220 -17.07 -4.54 11.80
CA PRO A 220 -18.43 -4.85 11.35
C PRO A 220 -18.84 -4.14 10.06
N LYS A 221 -18.06 -3.18 9.58
CA LYS A 221 -18.39 -2.33 8.42
C LYS A 221 -17.19 -2.16 7.51
N ARG A 222 -17.44 -1.52 6.36
CA ARG A 222 -16.41 -1.09 5.41
C ARG A 222 -16.50 0.43 5.23
N PHE A 223 -15.35 1.06 5.12
CA PHE A 223 -15.20 2.43 4.65
C PHE A 223 -14.86 2.37 3.16
N ILE A 224 -15.67 3.05 2.37
CA ILE A 224 -15.59 3.08 0.91
C ILE A 224 -15.27 4.50 0.48
N VAL A 225 -14.32 4.62 -0.44
CA VAL A 225 -13.99 5.87 -1.12
C VAL A 225 -14.27 5.66 -2.60
N THR A 226 -15.10 6.49 -3.20
CA THR A 226 -15.35 6.48 -4.64
C THR A 226 -14.71 7.70 -5.28
N ALA A 227 -13.89 7.51 -6.30
CA ALA A 227 -13.21 8.56 -7.01
C ALA A 227 -13.44 8.43 -8.53
N GLN A 228 -13.66 9.55 -9.21
CA GLN A 228 -13.93 9.63 -10.62
C GLN A 228 -12.71 10.11 -11.39
N LEU A 229 -12.50 9.57 -12.59
CA LEU A 229 -11.41 9.96 -13.49
C LEU A 229 -11.48 11.46 -13.82
N ASP A 230 -10.37 12.14 -13.69
CA ASP A 230 -10.22 13.53 -14.13
C ASP A 230 -9.92 13.58 -15.63
N THR A 231 -10.98 13.72 -16.42
CA THR A 231 -10.88 13.76 -17.89
C THR A 231 -10.12 14.99 -18.41
N THR A 232 -9.97 16.03 -17.59
CA THR A 232 -9.20 17.23 -18.00
C THR A 232 -7.71 16.96 -17.96
N TYR A 233 -7.27 16.09 -17.06
CA TYR A 233 -5.87 15.67 -16.95
C TYR A 233 -5.46 14.76 -18.13
N VAL A 234 -6.33 13.83 -18.53
CA VAL A 234 -6.08 12.88 -19.64
C VAL A 234 -5.92 13.59 -21.00
N ASN A 235 -6.59 14.74 -21.21
CA ASN A 235 -6.52 15.50 -22.47
C ASN A 235 -5.31 16.45 -22.56
N GLN A 236 -4.44 16.50 -21.55
CA GLN A 236 -3.27 17.40 -21.51
C GLN A 236 -1.93 16.64 -21.61
N ASN A 237 -1.96 15.33 -21.62
CA ASN A 237 -0.83 14.41 -21.80
C ASN A 237 -1.07 13.54 -23.04
#